data_30bd6f9cb19beb40c531cdb9b46e135d
#
_entry.id   30bd6f9cb19beb40c531cdb9b46e135d
#
_cell.length_a   1.000
_cell.length_b   1.000
_cell.length_c   1.000
_cell.angle_alpha   90.00
_cell.angle_beta   90.00
_cell.angle_gamma   90.00
#
_symmetry.space_group_name_H-M   'P 1'
#
loop_
_entity.id
_entity.type
_entity.pdbx_description
1 polymer ?
#
loop_
_entity_poly.entity_id
_entity_poly.type
_entity_poly.pdbx_seq_one_letter_code
_entity_poly.pdbx_strand_id
1 'polypeptide(L)'
;MALRFDPIEEARRQWSLRWDDRFRDTMAAATSIMRAQQVVLATVDEALRPYDLTFARYEALMLLSFTRTGALPLGKMSQRLMIHQASVTNIVNRLEGQGLVRRVPHPTDGRTTLAELTEDGRRRATEATEAVRRSEFGLGALGEKELEALVGVVRHLRSAAGDFAD
;
A
#
# COMPACT_ATOMS: atom_id res chain seq x y z
N MET A 1 -19.85 -15.59 2.28
CA MET A 1 -20.97 -15.89 1.34
C MET A 1 -21.06 -14.71 0.38
N ALA A 2 -20.96 -14.94 -0.94
CA ALA A 2 -21.14 -13.88 -1.93
C ALA A 2 -22.59 -13.39 -1.94
N LEU A 3 -22.78 -12.07 -2.10
CA LEU A 3 -24.09 -11.48 -2.28
C LEU A 3 -24.66 -11.84 -3.66
N ARG A 4 -25.98 -11.90 -3.79
CA ARG A 4 -26.67 -12.20 -5.06
C ARG A 4 -26.81 -10.98 -5.96
N PHE A 5 -26.35 -9.81 -5.54
CA PHE A 5 -26.43 -8.54 -6.26
C PHE A 5 -25.21 -7.70 -5.89
N ASP A 6 -24.87 -6.72 -6.75
CA ASP A 6 -23.85 -5.72 -6.45
C ASP A 6 -24.44 -4.58 -5.60
N PRO A 7 -24.01 -4.41 -4.33
CA PRO A 7 -24.52 -3.34 -3.47
C PRO A 7 -24.23 -1.92 -3.99
N ILE A 8 -23.15 -1.76 -4.76
CA ILE A 8 -22.77 -0.44 -5.32
C ILE A 8 -23.71 -0.08 -6.48
N GLU A 9 -24.01 -1.03 -7.35
CA GLU A 9 -25.00 -0.82 -8.43
C GLU A 9 -26.40 -0.60 -7.85
N GLU A 10 -26.80 -1.31 -6.82
CA GLU A 10 -28.08 -1.05 -6.16
C GLU A 10 -28.10 0.37 -5.53
N ALA A 11 -27.04 0.78 -4.85
CA ALA A 11 -26.94 2.13 -4.32
C ALA A 11 -27.00 3.16 -5.46
N ARG A 12 -26.28 2.95 -6.57
CA ARG A 12 -26.31 3.81 -7.75
C ARG A 12 -27.73 3.97 -8.30
N ARG A 13 -28.50 2.89 -8.39
CA ARG A 13 -29.92 2.91 -8.78
C ARG A 13 -30.77 3.74 -7.81
N GLN A 14 -30.59 3.59 -6.50
CA GLN A 14 -31.35 4.37 -5.50
C GLN A 14 -30.99 5.86 -5.56
N TRP A 15 -29.74 6.20 -5.84
CA TRP A 15 -29.29 7.58 -5.98
C TRP A 15 -29.83 8.26 -7.23
N SER A 16 -29.98 7.52 -8.35
CA SER A 16 -30.57 8.06 -9.59
C SER A 16 -32.02 8.55 -9.42
N LEU A 17 -32.71 8.10 -8.39
CA LEU A 17 -34.08 8.54 -8.08
C LEU A 17 -34.12 9.90 -7.33
N ARG A 18 -32.98 10.43 -6.85
CA ARG A 18 -32.93 11.57 -5.93
C ARG A 18 -31.91 12.64 -6.30
N TRP A 19 -30.90 12.28 -7.09
CA TRP A 19 -29.74 13.12 -7.37
C TRP A 19 -29.41 13.10 -8.86
N ASP A 20 -28.67 14.13 -9.35
CA ASP A 20 -28.20 14.19 -10.72
C ASP A 20 -27.20 13.07 -11.05
N ASP A 21 -27.03 12.84 -12.34
CA ASP A 21 -26.21 11.74 -12.87
C ASP A 21 -24.73 11.87 -12.44
N ARG A 22 -24.18 13.09 -12.43
CA ARG A 22 -22.79 13.31 -12.06
C ARG A 22 -22.53 12.95 -10.59
N PHE A 23 -23.41 13.34 -9.70
CA PHE A 23 -23.26 13.05 -8.25
C PHE A 23 -23.45 11.55 -7.98
N ARG A 24 -24.41 10.93 -8.61
CA ARG A 24 -24.63 9.47 -8.59
C ARG A 24 -23.36 8.71 -9.01
N ASP A 25 -22.77 9.08 -10.17
CA ASP A 25 -21.60 8.40 -10.72
C ASP A 25 -20.35 8.66 -9.90
N THR A 26 -20.20 9.87 -9.34
CA THR A 26 -19.11 10.18 -8.40
C THR A 26 -19.19 9.34 -7.13
N MET A 27 -20.40 9.17 -6.56
CA MET A 27 -20.63 8.32 -5.39
C MET A 27 -20.25 6.86 -5.70
N ALA A 28 -20.74 6.33 -6.82
CA ALA A 28 -20.46 4.95 -7.22
C ALA A 28 -18.95 4.71 -7.41
N ALA A 29 -18.24 5.64 -8.08
CA ALA A 29 -16.80 5.57 -8.28
C ALA A 29 -16.04 5.60 -6.94
N ALA A 30 -16.37 6.56 -6.05
CA ALA A 30 -15.74 6.67 -4.73
C ALA A 30 -15.94 5.40 -3.88
N THR A 31 -17.17 4.87 -3.85
CA THR A 31 -17.50 3.65 -3.10
C THR A 31 -16.78 2.43 -3.68
N SER A 32 -16.67 2.36 -5.03
CA SER A 32 -15.94 1.29 -5.71
C SER A 32 -14.45 1.31 -5.37
N ILE A 33 -13.82 2.48 -5.35
CA ILE A 33 -12.40 2.62 -4.95
C ILE A 33 -12.20 2.16 -3.50
N MET A 34 -13.05 2.60 -2.57
CA MET A 34 -12.96 2.20 -1.16
C MET A 34 -13.14 0.69 -0.99
N ARG A 35 -14.06 0.09 -1.75
CA ARG A 35 -14.26 -1.37 -1.71
C ARG A 35 -13.12 -2.13 -2.35
N ALA A 36 -12.63 -1.68 -3.48
CA ALA A 36 -11.47 -2.27 -4.15
C ALA A 36 -10.23 -2.26 -3.26
N GLN A 37 -9.95 -1.13 -2.56
CA GLN A 37 -8.87 -1.04 -1.59
C GLN A 37 -8.99 -2.12 -0.50
N GLN A 38 -10.18 -2.34 0.06
CA GLN A 38 -10.38 -3.38 1.08
C GLN A 38 -10.11 -4.78 0.53
N VAL A 39 -10.53 -5.08 -0.70
CA VAL A 39 -10.32 -6.38 -1.34
C VAL A 39 -8.83 -6.62 -1.61
N VAL A 40 -8.16 -5.66 -2.21
CA VAL A 40 -6.71 -5.70 -2.48
C VAL A 40 -5.92 -5.89 -1.19
N LEU A 41 -6.19 -5.06 -0.17
CA LEU A 41 -5.48 -5.13 1.10
C LEU A 41 -5.70 -6.48 1.80
N ALA A 42 -6.92 -7.01 1.83
CA ALA A 42 -7.22 -8.30 2.43
C ALA A 42 -6.46 -9.45 1.71
N THR A 43 -6.38 -9.41 0.37
CA THR A 43 -5.66 -10.43 -0.41
C THR A 43 -4.15 -10.36 -0.14
N VAL A 44 -3.59 -9.16 -0.09
CA VAL A 44 -2.16 -8.99 0.17
C VAL A 44 -1.81 -9.37 1.61
N ASP A 45 -2.59 -8.94 2.60
CA ASP A 45 -2.36 -9.30 4.00
C ASP A 45 -2.51 -10.82 4.24
N GLU A 46 -3.42 -11.49 3.53
CA GLU A 46 -3.52 -12.96 3.54
C GLU A 46 -2.25 -13.63 3.02
N ALA A 47 -1.70 -13.13 1.89
CA ALA A 47 -0.46 -13.63 1.32
C ALA A 47 0.75 -13.37 2.23
N LEU A 48 0.74 -12.28 2.99
CA LEU A 48 1.80 -11.87 3.90
C LEU A 48 1.72 -12.51 5.30
N ARG A 49 0.58 -13.04 5.68
CA ARG A 49 0.34 -13.65 7.01
C ARG A 49 1.36 -14.72 7.41
N PRO A 50 1.78 -15.67 6.53
CA PRO A 50 2.77 -16.67 6.88
C PRO A 50 4.15 -16.10 7.25
N TYR A 51 4.42 -14.84 6.85
CA TYR A 51 5.68 -14.13 7.11
C TYR A 51 5.60 -13.20 8.32
N ASP A 52 4.46 -13.19 9.02
CA ASP A 52 4.16 -12.25 10.11
C ASP A 52 4.34 -10.78 9.69
N LEU A 53 3.88 -10.46 8.46
CA LEU A 53 3.91 -9.13 7.88
C LEU A 53 2.49 -8.65 7.59
N THR A 54 2.28 -7.32 7.72
CA THR A 54 1.18 -6.59 7.09
C THR A 54 1.69 -5.89 5.84
N PHE A 55 0.81 -5.45 4.96
CA PHE A 55 1.21 -4.72 3.76
C PHE A 55 2.13 -3.53 4.09
N ALA A 56 1.79 -2.71 5.08
CA ALA A 56 2.63 -1.56 5.47
C ALA A 56 4.04 -1.95 5.96
N ARG A 57 4.18 -3.08 6.66
CA ARG A 57 5.51 -3.59 7.07
C ARG A 57 6.28 -4.15 5.88
N TYR A 58 5.61 -4.85 4.99
CA TYR A 58 6.19 -5.33 3.74
C TYR A 58 6.69 -4.17 2.86
N GLU A 59 5.88 -3.14 2.64
CA GLU A 59 6.30 -1.93 1.89
C GLU A 59 7.54 -1.27 2.50
N ALA A 60 7.61 -1.18 3.82
CA ALA A 60 8.78 -0.62 4.50
C ALA A 60 10.05 -1.45 4.26
N LEU A 61 9.96 -2.80 4.31
CA LEU A 61 11.09 -3.68 3.97
C LEU A 61 11.49 -3.55 2.50
N MET A 62 10.53 -3.50 1.58
CA MET A 62 10.79 -3.32 0.16
C MET A 62 11.42 -1.98 -0.13
N LEU A 63 10.93 -0.90 0.49
CA LEU A 63 11.51 0.43 0.36
C LEU A 63 12.99 0.44 0.78
N LEU A 64 13.34 -0.20 1.89
CA LEU A 64 14.73 -0.33 2.33
C LEU A 64 15.55 -1.18 1.37
N SER A 65 14.99 -2.28 0.87
CA SER A 65 15.67 -3.20 -0.06
C SER A 65 16.05 -2.56 -1.39
N PHE A 66 15.28 -1.56 -1.85
CA PHE A 66 15.54 -0.80 -3.08
C PHE A 66 16.61 0.27 -2.91
N THR A 67 17.05 0.55 -1.68
CA THR A 67 18.12 1.52 -1.47
C THR A 67 19.49 0.87 -1.63
N ARG A 68 20.46 1.63 -2.11
CA ARG A 68 21.84 1.15 -2.31
C ARG A 68 22.48 0.59 -1.04
N THR A 69 22.16 1.19 0.10
CA THR A 69 22.75 0.84 1.42
C THR A 69 21.85 -0.05 2.28
N GLY A 70 20.62 -0.30 1.86
CA GLY A 70 19.64 -0.98 2.70
C GLY A 70 19.11 -0.12 3.87
N ALA A 71 19.42 1.19 3.88
CA ALA A 71 19.11 2.07 5.01
C ALA A 71 18.51 3.40 4.55
N LEU A 72 17.59 3.96 5.36
CA LEU A 72 16.97 5.27 5.16
C LEU A 72 16.68 5.97 6.48
N PRO A 73 16.76 7.32 6.52
CA PRO A 73 16.17 8.11 7.59
C PRO A 73 14.66 7.89 7.71
N LEU A 74 14.12 7.80 8.93
CA LEU A 74 12.68 7.61 9.16
C LEU A 74 11.83 8.69 8.50
N GLY A 75 12.29 9.94 8.47
CA GLY A 75 11.60 11.03 7.78
C GLY A 75 11.53 10.83 6.26
N LYS A 76 12.57 10.21 5.65
CA LYS A 76 12.54 9.85 4.23
C LYS A 76 11.61 8.67 3.95
N MET A 77 11.52 7.72 4.87
CA MET A 77 10.54 6.63 4.78
C MET A 77 9.11 7.18 4.81
N SER A 78 8.82 8.13 5.71
CA SER A 78 7.50 8.79 5.80
C SER A 78 7.09 9.43 4.47
N GLN A 79 7.99 10.18 3.86
CA GLN A 79 7.75 10.83 2.56
C GLN A 79 7.49 9.80 1.44
N ARG A 80 8.28 8.72 1.38
CA ARG A 80 8.19 7.73 0.29
C ARG A 80 7.03 6.75 0.44
N LEU A 81 6.67 6.42 1.67
CA LEU A 81 5.50 5.58 1.97
C LEU A 81 4.19 6.40 2.03
N MET A 82 4.29 7.73 1.94
CA MET A 82 3.13 8.64 2.01
C MET A 82 2.27 8.44 3.26
N ILE A 83 2.93 8.19 4.41
CA ILE A 83 2.28 7.99 5.70
C ILE A 83 2.88 8.90 6.76
N HIS A 84 2.12 9.15 7.83
CA HIS A 84 2.59 9.99 8.92
C HIS A 84 3.82 9.39 9.62
N GLN A 85 4.75 10.25 10.09
CA GLN A 85 6.00 9.82 10.73
C GLN A 85 5.78 8.93 11.96
N ALA A 86 4.73 9.15 12.73
CA ALA A 86 4.37 8.28 13.86
C ALA A 86 4.06 6.84 13.39
N SER A 87 3.42 6.69 12.24
CA SER A 87 3.14 5.37 11.64
C SER A 87 4.43 4.66 11.23
N VAL A 88 5.38 5.40 10.62
CA VAL A 88 6.72 4.84 10.29
C VAL A 88 7.44 4.38 11.55
N THR A 89 7.41 5.18 12.60
CA THR A 89 8.02 4.82 13.90
C THR A 89 7.45 3.51 14.43
N ASN A 90 6.13 3.33 14.39
CA ASN A 90 5.46 2.10 14.82
C ASN A 90 5.83 0.90 13.92
N ILE A 91 5.87 1.08 12.60
CA ILE A 91 6.28 0.05 11.64
C ILE A 91 7.71 -0.39 11.94
N VAL A 92 8.64 0.56 12.08
CA VAL A 92 10.06 0.27 12.37
C VAL A 92 10.23 -0.40 13.72
N ASN A 93 9.50 0.02 14.76
CA ASN A 93 9.51 -0.65 16.08
C ASN A 93 9.11 -2.13 15.96
N ARG A 94 8.07 -2.44 15.20
CA ARG A 94 7.60 -3.81 15.00
C ARG A 94 8.61 -4.65 14.20
N LEU A 95 9.17 -4.09 13.13
CA LEU A 95 10.18 -4.76 12.32
C LEU A 95 11.50 -4.98 13.10
N GLU A 96 11.88 -4.03 13.95
CA GLU A 96 13.04 -4.14 14.85
C GLU A 96 12.81 -5.23 15.91
N GLY A 97 11.62 -5.28 16.51
CA GLY A 97 11.25 -6.37 17.43
C GLY A 97 11.22 -7.75 16.78
N GLN A 98 11.08 -7.84 15.46
CA GLN A 98 11.18 -9.08 14.66
C GLN A 98 12.61 -9.36 14.18
N GLY A 99 13.58 -8.47 14.43
CA GLY A 99 14.96 -8.60 13.95
C GLY A 99 15.14 -8.33 12.46
N LEU A 100 14.11 -7.80 11.76
CA LEU A 100 14.12 -7.58 10.31
C LEU A 100 14.74 -6.23 9.91
N VAL A 101 14.76 -5.30 10.85
CA VAL A 101 15.35 -3.96 10.72
C VAL A 101 16.11 -3.65 12.01
N ARG A 102 17.14 -2.83 11.93
CA ARG A 102 17.82 -2.25 13.10
C ARG A 102 17.90 -0.74 12.95
N ARG A 103 17.96 -0.04 14.08
CA ARG A 103 18.26 1.39 14.10
C ARG A 103 19.75 1.61 14.18
N VAL A 104 20.26 2.49 13.32
CA VAL A 104 21.67 2.88 13.30
C VAL A 104 21.79 4.40 13.25
N PRO A 105 22.85 4.99 13.85
CA PRO A 105 23.12 6.42 13.72
C PRO A 105 23.42 6.77 12.26
N HIS A 106 23.00 7.97 11.83
CA HIS A 106 23.44 8.48 10.53
C HIS A 106 24.93 8.79 10.56
N PRO A 107 25.72 8.42 9.53
CA PRO A 107 27.19 8.52 9.57
C PRO A 107 27.71 9.94 9.73
N THR A 108 26.97 10.96 9.34
CA THR A 108 27.41 12.39 9.34
C THR A 108 26.45 13.31 10.10
N ASP A 109 25.30 12.83 10.56
CA ASP A 109 24.29 13.61 11.29
C ASP A 109 23.81 12.84 12.52
N GLY A 110 24.43 13.11 13.64
CA GLY A 110 24.13 12.44 14.91
C GLY A 110 22.71 12.67 15.45
N ARG A 111 21.92 13.57 14.86
CA ARG A 111 20.50 13.81 15.20
C ARG A 111 19.56 12.91 14.44
N THR A 112 20.04 12.28 13.38
CA THR A 112 19.23 11.45 12.47
C THR A 112 19.47 9.97 12.76
N THR A 113 18.39 9.22 12.91
CA THR A 113 18.40 7.76 13.00
C THR A 113 17.95 7.16 11.68
N LEU A 114 18.71 6.16 11.22
CA LEU A 114 18.34 5.35 10.05
C LEU A 114 17.66 4.06 10.50
N ALA A 115 16.68 3.61 9.73
CA ALA A 115 16.25 2.22 9.70
C ALA A 115 17.11 1.49 8.67
N GLU A 116 17.76 0.42 9.08
CA GLU A 116 18.62 -0.41 8.21
C GLU A 116 18.07 -1.83 8.15
N LEU A 117 17.95 -2.35 6.92
CA LEU A 117 17.49 -3.71 6.64
C LEU A 117 18.56 -4.73 7.09
N THR A 118 18.16 -5.71 7.88
CA THR A 118 19.03 -6.82 8.25
C THR A 118 19.07 -7.88 7.13
N GLU A 119 19.98 -8.86 7.24
CA GLU A 119 20.00 -10.00 6.32
C GLU A 119 18.70 -10.82 6.43
N ASP A 120 18.20 -11.02 7.65
CA ASP A 120 16.90 -11.68 7.88
C ASP A 120 15.74 -10.89 7.30
N GLY A 121 15.80 -9.55 7.41
CA GLY A 121 14.83 -8.67 6.76
C GLY A 121 14.84 -8.80 5.23
N ARG A 122 16.03 -8.87 4.64
CA ARG A 122 16.20 -9.05 3.19
C ARG A 122 15.63 -10.39 2.73
N ARG A 123 15.98 -11.48 3.42
CA ARG A 123 15.44 -12.82 3.13
C ARG A 123 13.92 -12.83 3.25
N ARG A 124 13.36 -12.31 4.36
CA ARG A 124 11.93 -12.25 4.61
C ARG A 124 11.20 -11.44 3.55
N ALA A 125 11.75 -10.30 3.14
CA ALA A 125 11.18 -9.46 2.09
C ALA A 125 11.13 -10.21 0.75
N THR A 126 12.18 -10.94 0.38
CA THR A 126 12.24 -11.73 -0.86
C THR A 126 11.20 -12.85 -0.85
N GLU A 127 11.13 -13.64 0.22
CA GLU A 127 10.16 -14.74 0.36
C GLU A 127 8.70 -14.22 0.32
N ALA A 128 8.43 -13.12 1.04
CA ALA A 128 7.12 -12.48 1.07
C ALA A 128 6.73 -11.93 -0.32
N THR A 129 7.69 -11.37 -1.07
CA THR A 129 7.47 -10.88 -2.44
C THR A 129 6.97 -11.98 -3.37
N GLU A 130 7.52 -13.20 -3.26
CA GLU A 130 7.05 -14.34 -4.06
C GLU A 130 5.60 -14.73 -3.73
N ALA A 131 5.17 -14.59 -2.48
CA ALA A 131 3.78 -14.84 -2.10
C ALA A 131 2.83 -13.74 -2.64
N VAL A 132 3.22 -12.48 -2.53
CA VAL A 132 2.47 -11.35 -3.07
C VAL A 132 2.39 -11.42 -4.60
N ARG A 133 3.49 -11.79 -5.27
CA ARG A 133 3.52 -12.00 -6.73
C ARG A 133 2.51 -13.07 -7.17
N ARG A 134 2.44 -14.20 -6.46
CA ARG A 134 1.45 -15.26 -6.76
C ARG A 134 0.00 -14.82 -6.55
N SER A 135 -0.23 -13.91 -5.62
CA SER A 135 -1.58 -13.35 -5.39
C SER A 135 -1.94 -12.24 -6.38
N GLU A 136 -0.97 -11.81 -7.21
CA GLU A 136 -1.12 -10.68 -8.16
C GLU A 136 -1.74 -9.43 -7.52
N PHE A 137 -1.43 -9.20 -6.23
CA PHE A 137 -2.04 -8.16 -5.38
C PHE A 137 -3.59 -8.21 -5.34
N GLY A 138 -4.20 -9.35 -5.65
CA GLY A 138 -5.65 -9.48 -5.77
C GLY A 138 -6.23 -8.87 -7.05
N LEU A 139 -5.40 -8.53 -8.02
CA LEU A 139 -5.78 -7.89 -9.29
C LEU A 139 -5.70 -8.84 -10.49
N GLY A 140 -5.43 -10.12 -10.28
CA GLY A 140 -5.24 -11.10 -11.35
C GLY A 140 -6.46 -11.35 -12.25
N ALA A 141 -7.63 -10.82 -11.88
CA ALA A 141 -8.81 -10.82 -12.76
C ALA A 141 -8.75 -9.74 -13.88
N LEU A 142 -7.82 -8.78 -13.78
CA LEU A 142 -7.69 -7.66 -14.71
C LEU A 142 -6.65 -7.99 -15.78
N GLY A 143 -7.00 -7.71 -17.04
CA GLY A 143 -6.04 -7.76 -18.16
C GLY A 143 -5.12 -6.52 -18.18
N GLU A 144 -4.05 -6.59 -18.99
CA GLU A 144 -3.02 -5.54 -19.07
C GLU A 144 -3.61 -4.15 -19.34
N LYS A 145 -4.53 -4.02 -20.29
CA LYS A 145 -5.19 -2.74 -20.60
C LYS A 145 -6.04 -2.19 -19.46
N GLU A 146 -6.68 -3.07 -18.68
CA GLU A 146 -7.48 -2.67 -17.53
C GLU A 146 -6.59 -2.20 -16.39
N LEU A 147 -5.44 -2.85 -16.17
CA LEU A 147 -4.42 -2.42 -15.20
C LEU A 147 -3.84 -1.04 -15.58
N GLU A 148 -3.49 -0.84 -16.86
CA GLU A 148 -3.01 0.47 -17.33
C GLU A 148 -4.06 1.57 -17.14
N ALA A 149 -5.32 1.30 -17.51
CA ALA A 149 -6.42 2.25 -17.35
C ALA A 149 -6.64 2.59 -15.85
N LEU A 150 -6.64 1.59 -14.96
CA LEU A 150 -6.78 1.77 -13.53
C LEU A 150 -5.66 2.65 -12.96
N VAL A 151 -4.41 2.33 -13.29
CA VAL A 151 -3.24 3.13 -12.87
C VAL A 151 -3.36 4.57 -13.37
N GLY A 152 -3.75 4.77 -14.64
CA GLY A 152 -3.92 6.10 -15.23
C GLY A 152 -4.98 6.94 -14.52
N VAL A 153 -6.15 6.37 -14.27
CA VAL A 153 -7.25 7.07 -13.57
C VAL A 153 -6.87 7.41 -12.12
N VAL A 154 -6.29 6.45 -11.40
CA VAL A 154 -5.86 6.67 -10.00
C VAL A 154 -4.71 7.69 -9.94
N ARG A 155 -3.74 7.65 -10.89
CA ARG A 155 -2.68 8.64 -10.98
C ARG A 155 -3.25 10.05 -11.18
N HIS A 156 -4.23 10.24 -12.09
CA HIS A 156 -4.88 11.52 -12.32
C HIS A 156 -5.57 12.05 -11.06
N LEU A 157 -6.30 11.19 -10.34
CA LEU A 157 -6.93 11.55 -9.07
C LEU A 157 -5.89 12.01 -8.03
N ARG A 158 -4.77 11.30 -7.90
CA ARG A 158 -3.70 11.59 -6.94
C ARG A 158 -2.97 12.89 -7.27
N SER A 159 -2.66 13.14 -8.56
CA SER A 159 -2.06 14.40 -9.00
C SER A 159 -2.98 15.59 -8.71
N ALA A 160 -4.27 15.46 -9.00
CA ALA A 160 -5.28 16.49 -8.69
C ALA A 160 -5.43 16.77 -7.17
N ALA A 161 -5.14 15.78 -6.33
CA ALA A 161 -5.11 15.91 -4.87
C ALA A 161 -3.79 16.47 -4.32
N GLY A 162 -2.77 16.69 -5.17
CA GLY A 162 -1.47 17.21 -4.76
C GLY A 162 -0.52 16.17 -4.13
N ASP A 163 -0.74 14.89 -4.37
CA ASP A 163 0.10 13.79 -3.85
C ASP A 163 1.55 13.90 -4.37
N PHE A 164 1.72 14.42 -5.57
CA PHE A 164 3.02 14.64 -6.22
C PHE A 164 2.90 15.71 -7.30
N ALA A 165 4.01 16.36 -7.64
CA ALA A 165 4.11 17.22 -8.82
C ALA A 165 4.50 16.37 -10.05
N ASP A 166 3.91 16.68 -11.19
CA ASP A 166 4.31 16.11 -12.49
C ASP A 166 5.65 16.68 -12.98
#